data_f7a8e47846273faf839529804585abb2
#
_entry.id   f7a8e47846273faf839529804585abb2
#
_cell.length_a   1.000
_cell.length_b   1.000
_cell.length_c   1.000
_cell.angle_alpha   90.00
_cell.angle_beta   90.00
_cell.angle_gamma   90.00
#
_symmetry.space_group_name_H-M   'P 1'
#
loop_
_entity.id
_entity.type
_entity.pdbx_description
1 polymer ?
#
loop_
_entity_poly.entity_id
_entity_poly.type
_entity_poly.pdbx_seq_one_letter_code
_entity_poly.pdbx_strand_id
1 'polypeptide(L)'
;MMGVLFSEDRIDFRGKLTTGEIKQIVRNGGADTLQTDTLPLDISTLQRLNEEYFAKYPHTELRIYTYGSCDLSLLKVMDKVRKLSVEASSGILGIDAIYQLPALRHLCVETPKIEDEDFLVKIPTSLESLDLDIAAKSFDLKPLTRFTELKVLGLHKCKKI
;
A
#
# COMPACT_ATOMS: atom_id res chain seq x y z
N MET A 1 10.75 18.06 -14.88
CA MET A 1 10.67 16.57 -14.91
C MET A 1 9.20 16.22 -14.82
N MET A 2 8.66 15.41 -15.75
CA MET A 2 7.24 15.04 -15.69
C MET A 2 6.98 14.27 -14.40
N GLY A 3 5.99 14.71 -13.60
CA GLY A 3 5.61 14.05 -12.35
C GLY A 3 4.78 12.78 -12.54
N VAL A 4 4.31 12.50 -13.77
CA VAL A 4 3.46 11.35 -14.09
C VAL A 4 3.92 10.70 -15.38
N LEU A 5 4.00 9.37 -15.36
CA LEU A 5 4.28 8.52 -16.54
C LEU A 5 3.16 7.49 -16.67
N PHE A 6 2.68 7.28 -17.90
CA PHE A 6 1.62 6.34 -18.22
C PHE A 6 2.17 5.17 -19.02
N SER A 7 1.81 3.96 -18.63
CA SER A 7 1.98 2.72 -19.38
C SER A 7 0.64 2.01 -19.53
N GLU A 8 0.59 0.86 -20.19
CA GLU A 8 -0.65 0.18 -20.53
C GLU A 8 -1.49 -0.18 -19.29
N ASP A 9 -0.85 -0.68 -18.25
CA ASP A 9 -1.47 -1.20 -17.02
C ASP A 9 -1.10 -0.42 -15.76
N ARG A 10 -0.18 0.57 -15.89
CA ARG A 10 0.38 1.27 -14.74
C ARG A 10 0.53 2.77 -14.96
N ILE A 11 0.30 3.52 -13.91
CA ILE A 11 0.60 4.94 -13.82
C ILE A 11 1.65 5.14 -12.73
N ASP A 12 2.78 5.72 -13.08
CA ASP A 12 3.81 6.13 -12.13
C ASP A 12 3.66 7.62 -11.81
N PHE A 13 3.70 7.98 -10.53
CA PHE A 13 3.70 9.38 -10.12
C PHE A 13 4.85 9.70 -9.16
N ARG A 14 5.30 10.96 -9.13
CA ARG A 14 6.45 11.37 -8.33
C ARG A 14 6.21 12.69 -7.61
N GLY A 15 6.45 12.67 -6.30
CA GLY A 15 6.40 13.84 -5.44
C GLY A 15 5.01 14.49 -5.39
N LYS A 16 5.01 15.82 -5.26
CA LYS A 16 3.77 16.60 -5.22
C LYS A 16 3.21 16.79 -6.61
N LEU A 17 1.99 16.31 -6.84
CA LEU A 17 1.29 16.45 -8.10
C LEU A 17 0.52 17.78 -8.20
N THR A 18 0.55 18.37 -9.37
CA THR A 18 -0.28 19.53 -9.74
C THR A 18 -1.73 19.10 -9.98
N THR A 19 -2.64 20.07 -9.97
CA THR A 19 -4.06 19.85 -10.34
C THR A 19 -4.20 19.28 -11.75
N GLY A 20 -3.36 19.71 -12.68
CA GLY A 20 -3.37 19.23 -14.06
C GLY A 20 -2.99 17.74 -14.14
N GLU A 21 -1.95 17.34 -13.44
CA GLU A 21 -1.48 15.94 -13.38
C GLU A 21 -2.51 15.01 -12.73
N ILE A 22 -3.13 15.41 -11.61
CA ILE A 22 -4.23 14.65 -11.00
C ILE A 22 -5.38 14.46 -11.98
N LYS A 23 -5.82 15.54 -12.67
CA LYS A 23 -6.88 15.45 -13.69
C LYS A 23 -6.49 14.53 -14.83
N GLN A 24 -5.23 14.53 -15.24
CA GLN A 24 -4.73 13.66 -16.29
C GLN A 24 -4.77 12.18 -15.85
N ILE A 25 -4.34 11.88 -14.61
CA ILE A 25 -4.44 10.54 -14.02
C ILE A 25 -5.90 10.06 -14.02
N VAL A 26 -6.81 10.89 -13.52
CA VAL A 26 -8.26 10.56 -13.47
C VAL A 26 -8.86 10.33 -14.85
N ARG A 27 -8.45 11.11 -15.85
CA ARG A 27 -8.94 10.98 -17.25
C ARG A 27 -8.40 9.73 -17.94
N ASN A 28 -7.17 9.33 -17.64
CA ASN A 28 -6.55 8.14 -18.23
C ASN A 28 -7.28 6.84 -17.83
N GLY A 29 -8.08 6.89 -16.78
CA GLY A 29 -8.89 5.76 -16.34
C GLY A 29 -8.20 4.88 -15.31
N GLY A 30 -8.87 3.79 -14.95
CA GLY A 30 -8.40 2.86 -13.92
C GLY A 30 -7.29 1.96 -14.46
N ALA A 31 -6.04 2.31 -14.19
CA ALA A 31 -4.92 1.39 -14.35
C ALA A 31 -4.99 0.26 -13.31
N ASP A 32 -4.30 -0.84 -13.57
CA ASP A 32 -4.17 -1.92 -12.58
C ASP A 32 -3.37 -1.44 -11.37
N THR A 33 -2.34 -0.62 -11.61
CA THR A 33 -1.45 -0.09 -10.56
C THR A 33 -1.22 1.41 -10.71
N LEU A 34 -1.37 2.14 -9.61
CA LEU A 34 -0.88 3.51 -9.42
C LEU A 34 0.33 3.45 -8.48
N GLN A 35 1.52 3.75 -9.00
CA GLN A 35 2.79 3.53 -8.31
C GLN A 35 3.55 4.81 -8.02
N THR A 36 4.25 4.83 -6.88
CA THR A 36 5.29 5.83 -6.59
C THR A 36 6.55 5.19 -6.01
N ASP A 37 7.69 5.70 -6.45
CA ASP A 37 9.03 5.38 -5.92
C ASP A 37 9.65 6.57 -5.16
N THR A 38 8.89 7.67 -5.02
CA THR A 38 9.39 8.94 -4.49
C THR A 38 8.90 9.19 -3.08
N LEU A 39 9.86 9.41 -2.18
CA LEU A 39 9.63 9.77 -0.78
C LEU A 39 10.29 11.14 -0.47
N PRO A 40 9.76 11.88 0.51
CA PRO A 40 8.55 11.59 1.29
C PRO A 40 7.27 11.72 0.45
N LEU A 41 6.22 11.02 0.87
CA LEU A 41 4.89 11.17 0.28
C LEU A 41 4.34 12.59 0.55
N ASP A 42 3.57 13.12 -0.41
CA ASP A 42 2.90 14.43 -0.24
C ASP A 42 1.44 14.24 0.15
N ILE A 43 1.05 14.79 1.31
CA ILE A 43 -0.30 14.61 1.85
C ILE A 43 -1.38 15.16 0.94
N SER A 44 -1.16 16.31 0.28
CA SER A 44 -2.15 16.91 -0.59
C SER A 44 -2.39 16.09 -1.86
N THR A 45 -1.32 15.48 -2.38
CA THR A 45 -1.38 14.53 -3.49
C THR A 45 -2.17 13.29 -3.09
N LEU A 46 -1.86 12.68 -1.92
CA LEU A 46 -2.56 11.49 -1.44
C LEU A 46 -4.06 11.75 -1.22
N GLN A 47 -4.42 12.85 -0.55
CA GLN A 47 -5.83 13.22 -0.33
C GLN A 47 -6.59 13.34 -1.64
N ARG A 48 -6.02 14.02 -2.63
CA ARG A 48 -6.66 14.21 -3.93
C ARG A 48 -6.75 12.90 -4.73
N LEU A 49 -5.71 12.08 -4.72
CA LEU A 49 -5.77 10.75 -5.34
C LEU A 49 -6.83 9.88 -4.66
N ASN A 50 -6.95 9.95 -3.33
CA ASN A 50 -7.99 9.24 -2.61
C ASN A 50 -9.39 9.62 -3.08
N GLU A 51 -9.70 10.92 -3.13
CA GLU A 51 -11.03 11.44 -3.45
C GLU A 51 -11.36 11.42 -4.94
N GLU A 52 -10.39 11.74 -5.80
CA GLU A 52 -10.65 11.92 -7.23
C GLU A 52 -10.37 10.64 -8.05
N TYR A 53 -9.43 9.79 -7.60
CA TYR A 53 -9.03 8.59 -8.34
C TYR A 53 -9.51 7.29 -7.68
N PHE A 54 -9.12 6.99 -6.44
CA PHE A 54 -9.46 5.71 -5.79
C PHE A 54 -10.95 5.57 -5.48
N ALA A 55 -11.67 6.67 -5.23
CA ALA A 55 -13.13 6.66 -5.14
C ALA A 55 -13.80 6.19 -6.43
N LYS A 56 -13.19 6.48 -7.58
CA LYS A 56 -13.71 6.12 -8.90
C LYS A 56 -13.20 4.78 -9.41
N TYR A 57 -11.95 4.44 -9.08
CA TYR A 57 -11.26 3.24 -9.55
C TYR A 57 -10.79 2.37 -8.37
N PRO A 58 -11.73 1.75 -7.62
CA PRO A 58 -11.40 1.01 -6.38
C PRO A 58 -10.65 -0.30 -6.61
N HIS A 59 -10.53 -0.75 -7.86
CA HIS A 59 -9.78 -1.95 -8.23
C HIS A 59 -8.28 -1.68 -8.44
N THR A 60 -7.89 -0.41 -8.61
CA THR A 60 -6.48 -0.04 -8.78
C THR A 60 -5.70 -0.29 -7.49
N GLU A 61 -4.52 -0.90 -7.62
CA GLU A 61 -3.57 -1.04 -6.52
C GLU A 61 -2.78 0.25 -6.33
N LEU A 62 -2.66 0.73 -5.09
CA LEU A 62 -1.63 1.69 -4.72
C LEU A 62 -0.35 0.93 -4.39
N ARG A 63 0.71 1.15 -5.17
CA ARG A 63 2.02 0.55 -4.94
C ARG A 63 3.04 1.61 -4.54
N ILE A 64 3.70 1.39 -3.41
CA ILE A 64 4.80 2.21 -2.92
C ILE A 64 6.05 1.34 -2.92
N TYR A 65 7.02 1.73 -3.74
CA TYR A 65 8.26 0.98 -3.92
C TYR A 65 9.46 1.87 -3.63
N THR A 66 10.38 1.42 -2.77
CA THR A 66 11.59 2.19 -2.46
C THR A 66 12.79 1.30 -2.15
N TYR A 67 13.97 1.75 -2.57
CA TYR A 67 15.24 1.13 -2.19
C TYR A 67 15.71 1.52 -0.79
N GLY A 68 14.97 2.36 -0.08
CA GLY A 68 15.29 2.83 1.27
C GLY A 68 14.24 2.45 2.29
N SER A 69 14.18 3.22 3.38
CA SER A 69 13.08 3.18 4.34
C SER A 69 11.87 3.92 3.81
N CYS A 70 10.68 3.42 4.09
CA CYS A 70 9.40 4.01 3.72
C CYS A 70 8.67 4.50 4.96
N ASP A 71 8.25 5.77 4.96
CA ASP A 71 7.34 6.31 5.99
C ASP A 71 5.91 6.34 5.44
N LEU A 72 5.06 5.50 6.02
CA LEU A 72 3.66 5.36 5.64
C LEU A 72 2.70 6.23 6.45
N SER A 73 3.17 7.04 7.39
CA SER A 73 2.33 7.79 8.34
C SER A 73 1.22 8.62 7.68
N LEU A 74 1.44 9.06 6.42
CA LEU A 74 0.46 9.84 5.67
C LEU A 74 -0.63 8.99 5.02
N LEU A 75 -0.47 7.66 4.92
CA LEU A 75 -1.47 6.79 4.27
C LEU A 75 -2.83 6.75 4.99
N LYS A 76 -2.90 7.16 6.25
CA LYS A 76 -4.15 7.25 6.99
C LYS A 76 -5.25 8.09 6.32
N VAL A 77 -4.88 8.94 5.33
CA VAL A 77 -5.85 9.72 4.53
C VAL A 77 -6.41 8.96 3.34
N MET A 78 -5.95 7.71 3.09
CA MET A 78 -6.28 6.90 1.92
C MET A 78 -7.42 5.91 2.21
N ASP A 79 -8.55 6.39 2.74
CA ASP A 79 -9.66 5.56 3.20
C ASP A 79 -10.43 4.82 2.08
N LYS A 80 -10.21 5.17 0.80
CA LYS A 80 -10.82 4.52 -0.37
C LYS A 80 -9.93 3.43 -0.97
N VAL A 81 -8.66 3.33 -0.56
CA VAL A 81 -7.72 2.33 -1.10
C VAL A 81 -8.13 0.93 -0.67
N ARG A 82 -8.33 0.04 -1.64
CA ARG A 82 -8.70 -1.36 -1.42
C ARG A 82 -7.53 -2.33 -1.63
N LYS A 83 -6.52 -1.92 -2.42
CA LYS A 83 -5.33 -2.73 -2.70
C LYS A 83 -4.09 -1.88 -2.42
N LEU A 84 -3.24 -2.37 -1.55
CA LEU A 84 -2.00 -1.70 -1.16
C LEU A 84 -0.83 -2.68 -1.26
N SER A 85 0.21 -2.28 -1.97
CA SER A 85 1.51 -2.95 -1.98
C SER A 85 2.59 -2.00 -1.49
N VAL A 86 3.40 -2.44 -0.54
CA VAL A 86 4.52 -1.67 0.00
C VAL A 86 5.79 -2.51 -0.05
N GLU A 87 6.78 -2.02 -0.80
CA GLU A 87 8.08 -2.66 -0.95
C GLU A 87 9.17 -1.69 -0.48
N ALA A 88 9.84 -2.01 0.62
CA ALA A 88 10.87 -1.16 1.22
C ALA A 88 12.10 -1.97 1.64
N SER A 89 13.25 -1.75 1.00
CA SER A 89 14.47 -2.55 1.22
C SER A 89 15.17 -2.32 2.56
N SER A 90 14.85 -1.23 3.27
CA SER A 90 15.49 -0.88 4.56
C SER A 90 14.53 -0.83 5.75
N GLY A 91 13.22 -0.99 5.52
CA GLY A 91 12.20 -1.04 6.56
C GLY A 91 11.07 -0.04 6.38
N ILE A 92 10.04 -0.19 7.20
CA ILE A 92 8.83 0.61 7.13
C ILE A 92 8.62 1.33 8.46
N LEU A 93 8.42 2.65 8.40
CA LEU A 93 7.99 3.51 9.50
C LEU A 93 6.50 3.82 9.34
N GLY A 94 5.80 4.14 10.43
CA GLY A 94 4.40 4.54 10.39
C GLY A 94 3.47 3.43 9.87
N ILE A 95 3.79 2.17 10.12
CA ILE A 95 3.01 1.03 9.64
C ILE A 95 1.60 1.00 10.23
N ASP A 96 1.38 1.65 11.35
CA ASP A 96 0.07 1.82 11.99
C ASP A 96 -0.95 2.57 11.10
N ALA A 97 -0.49 3.31 10.10
CA ALA A 97 -1.39 3.90 9.10
C ALA A 97 -2.18 2.83 8.32
N ILE A 98 -1.62 1.65 8.10
CA ILE A 98 -2.31 0.52 7.43
C ILE A 98 -3.50 0.03 8.27
N TYR A 99 -3.38 0.06 9.61
CA TYR A 99 -4.44 -0.38 10.51
C TYR A 99 -5.72 0.46 10.40
N GLN A 100 -5.58 1.68 9.89
CA GLN A 100 -6.65 2.67 9.78
C GLN A 100 -7.29 2.73 8.37
N LEU A 101 -6.98 1.80 7.48
CA LEU A 101 -7.52 1.75 6.12
C LEU A 101 -8.79 0.89 6.04
N PRO A 102 -9.99 1.48 6.15
CA PRO A 102 -11.24 0.71 6.33
C PRO A 102 -11.66 -0.04 5.07
N ALA A 103 -11.27 0.46 3.90
CA ALA A 103 -11.62 -0.16 2.63
C ALA A 103 -10.66 -1.29 2.21
N LEU A 104 -9.53 -1.47 2.91
CA LEU A 104 -8.47 -2.39 2.51
C LEU A 104 -8.97 -3.85 2.42
N ARG A 105 -8.66 -4.52 1.30
CA ARG A 105 -9.00 -5.91 0.99
C ARG A 105 -7.79 -6.73 0.55
N HIS A 106 -6.79 -6.08 -0.05
CA HIS A 106 -5.56 -6.74 -0.51
C HIS A 106 -4.36 -5.98 0.04
N LEU A 107 -3.49 -6.68 0.74
CA LEU A 107 -2.28 -6.15 1.34
C LEU A 107 -1.08 -7.00 0.95
N CYS A 108 -0.09 -6.37 0.34
CA CYS A 108 1.23 -6.94 0.11
C CYS A 108 2.27 -6.09 0.84
N VAL A 109 3.14 -6.72 1.62
CA VAL A 109 4.24 -6.04 2.32
C VAL A 109 5.53 -6.81 2.12
N GLU A 110 6.49 -6.17 1.44
CA GLU A 110 7.86 -6.67 1.28
C GLU A 110 8.83 -5.74 2.02
N THR A 111 9.47 -6.26 3.07
CA THR A 111 10.42 -5.51 3.88
C THR A 111 11.33 -6.45 4.67
N PRO A 112 12.59 -6.04 5.00
CA PRO A 112 13.44 -6.86 5.85
C PRO A 112 12.86 -7.09 7.24
N LYS A 113 12.12 -6.13 7.79
CA LYS A 113 11.52 -6.24 9.12
C LYS A 113 10.29 -5.35 9.27
N ILE A 114 9.37 -5.80 10.13
CA ILE A 114 8.32 -5.00 10.75
C ILE A 114 8.63 -4.92 12.24
N GLU A 115 8.65 -3.71 12.81
CA GLU A 115 8.98 -3.53 14.23
C GLU A 115 7.80 -3.80 15.16
N ASP A 116 6.56 -3.62 14.66
CA ASP A 116 5.34 -3.90 15.42
C ASP A 116 5.09 -5.42 15.47
N GLU A 117 5.31 -6.02 16.62
CA GLU A 117 5.10 -7.46 16.83
C GLU A 117 3.62 -7.86 16.74
N ASP A 118 2.72 -6.92 17.01
CA ASP A 118 1.27 -7.09 16.94
C ASP A 118 0.69 -6.79 15.54
N PHE A 119 1.53 -6.65 14.51
CA PHE A 119 1.09 -6.30 13.16
C PHE A 119 -0.10 -7.13 12.69
N LEU A 120 -0.02 -8.48 12.77
CA LEU A 120 -1.10 -9.38 12.37
C LEU A 120 -2.36 -9.28 13.23
N VAL A 121 -2.22 -8.76 14.46
CA VAL A 121 -3.38 -8.52 15.35
C VAL A 121 -4.10 -7.23 14.96
N LYS A 122 -3.37 -6.23 14.43
CA LYS A 122 -3.86 -4.87 14.23
C LYS A 122 -4.35 -4.59 12.82
N ILE A 123 -3.84 -5.30 11.79
CA ILE A 123 -4.29 -5.09 10.40
C ILE A 123 -5.78 -5.43 10.24
N PRO A 124 -6.47 -4.80 9.25
CA PRO A 124 -7.89 -5.02 9.03
C PRO A 124 -8.25 -6.47 8.78
N THR A 125 -9.23 -6.99 9.49
CA THR A 125 -9.72 -8.39 9.34
C THR A 125 -10.56 -8.60 8.08
N SER A 126 -10.91 -7.53 7.39
CA SER A 126 -11.63 -7.54 6.10
C SER A 126 -10.76 -7.91 4.91
N LEU A 127 -9.49 -8.29 5.14
CA LEU A 127 -8.59 -8.67 4.06
C LEU A 127 -9.05 -9.96 3.37
N GLU A 128 -9.06 -9.91 2.04
CA GLU A 128 -9.29 -11.05 1.15
C GLU A 128 -7.98 -11.66 0.65
N SER A 129 -6.92 -10.85 0.62
CA SER A 129 -5.56 -11.29 0.25
C SER A 129 -4.53 -10.64 1.16
N LEU A 130 -3.62 -11.45 1.66
CA LEU A 130 -2.47 -11.02 2.46
C LEU A 130 -1.22 -11.70 1.93
N ASP A 131 -0.24 -10.91 1.51
CA ASP A 131 1.06 -11.38 1.05
C ASP A 131 2.17 -10.69 1.85
N LEU A 132 3.02 -11.49 2.51
CA LEU A 132 4.09 -11.00 3.37
C LEU A 132 5.42 -11.61 2.96
N ASP A 133 6.36 -10.79 2.51
CA ASP A 133 7.78 -11.13 2.34
C ASP A 133 8.61 -10.38 3.39
N ILE A 134 8.81 -11.00 4.55
CA ILE A 134 9.46 -10.37 5.71
C ILE A 134 10.59 -11.25 6.19
N ALA A 135 11.83 -10.85 5.88
CA ALA A 135 13.02 -11.68 6.05
C ALA A 135 13.45 -11.92 7.51
N ALA A 136 13.05 -11.08 8.45
CA ALA A 136 13.72 -10.98 9.75
C ALA A 136 12.99 -11.57 10.94
N LYS A 137 11.70 -11.94 10.85
CA LYS A 137 10.95 -12.40 12.04
C LYS A 137 10.14 -13.67 11.82
N SER A 138 10.05 -14.46 12.91
CA SER A 138 8.94 -15.39 13.09
C SER A 138 7.73 -14.57 13.56
N PHE A 139 6.64 -14.64 12.82
CA PHE A 139 5.35 -14.12 13.28
C PHE A 139 4.59 -15.21 14.05
N ASP A 140 3.89 -14.81 15.10
CA ASP A 140 2.81 -15.65 15.61
C ASP A 140 1.68 -15.63 14.58
N LEU A 141 1.42 -16.76 13.95
CA LEU A 141 0.37 -16.89 12.93
C LEU A 141 -1.03 -17.12 13.52
N LYS A 142 -1.17 -17.29 14.83
CA LYS A 142 -2.49 -17.47 15.47
C LYS A 142 -3.48 -16.35 15.11
N PRO A 143 -3.08 -15.07 15.01
CA PRO A 143 -3.99 -14.00 14.60
C PRO A 143 -4.62 -14.20 13.22
N LEU A 144 -4.04 -15.02 12.34
CA LEU A 144 -4.62 -15.29 11.01
C LEU A 144 -6.01 -15.95 11.09
N THR A 145 -6.34 -16.63 12.18
CA THR A 145 -7.68 -17.20 12.41
C THR A 145 -8.79 -16.15 12.46
N ARG A 146 -8.45 -14.87 12.63
CA ARG A 146 -9.39 -13.75 12.65
C ARG A 146 -9.88 -13.33 11.26
N PHE A 147 -9.16 -13.74 10.20
CA PHE A 147 -9.41 -13.29 8.83
C PHE A 147 -10.39 -14.23 8.13
N THR A 148 -11.69 -14.06 8.41
CA THR A 148 -12.74 -14.94 7.87
C THR A 148 -12.97 -14.77 6.37
N GLU A 149 -12.58 -13.63 5.81
CA GLU A 149 -12.72 -13.32 4.37
C GLU A 149 -11.46 -13.66 3.56
N LEU A 150 -10.39 -14.13 4.19
CA LEU A 150 -9.10 -14.37 3.54
C LEU A 150 -9.19 -15.54 2.55
N LYS A 151 -8.90 -15.28 1.30
CA LYS A 151 -8.90 -16.23 0.19
C LYS A 151 -7.48 -16.58 -0.28
N VAL A 152 -6.54 -15.63 -0.13
CA VAL A 152 -5.16 -15.79 -0.57
C VAL A 152 -4.23 -15.41 0.57
N LEU A 153 -3.29 -16.29 0.88
CA LEU A 153 -2.23 -16.07 1.85
C LEU A 153 -0.89 -16.45 1.24
N GLY A 154 0.00 -15.46 1.09
CA GLY A 154 1.41 -15.63 0.72
C GLY A 154 2.30 -15.32 1.92
N LEU A 155 3.22 -16.23 2.25
CA LEU A 155 4.22 -16.01 3.29
C LEU A 155 5.59 -16.38 2.70
N HIS A 156 6.38 -15.36 2.39
CA HIS A 156 7.67 -15.51 1.76
C HIS A 156 8.79 -15.12 2.75
N LYS A 157 9.89 -15.91 2.76
CA LYS A 157 11.08 -15.68 3.61
C LYS A 157 10.79 -15.57 5.13
N CYS A 158 9.56 -15.80 5.57
CA CYS A 158 9.22 -15.82 6.99
C CYS A 158 9.99 -16.95 7.69
N LYS A 159 10.93 -16.61 8.57
CA LYS A 159 11.73 -17.59 9.32
C LYS A 159 10.89 -18.14 10.48
N LYS A 160 10.64 -19.44 10.43
CA LYS A 160 9.90 -20.26 11.43
C LYS A 160 8.42 -19.89 11.60
N ILE A 161 7.64 -20.74 11.05
CA ILE A 161 6.29 -21.02 11.53
C ILE A 161 6.39 -21.88 12.79
#